data_05239424172209e552862973b15fd95d
#
_entry.id   05239424172209e552862973b15fd95d
#
_cell.length_a   1.000
_cell.length_b   1.000
_cell.length_c   1.000
_cell.angle_alpha   90.00
_cell.angle_beta   90.00
_cell.angle_gamma   90.00
#
_symmetry.space_group_name_H-M   'P 1'
#
loop_
_entity.id
_entity.type
_entity.pdbx_description
1 polymer ?
#
loop_
_entity_poly.entity_id
_entity_poly.type
_entity_poly.pdbx_seq_one_letter_code
_entity_poly.pdbx_strand_id
1 'polypeptide(L)'
;MGELRRTPLYDKHVKQNAKIVDFAGFEMPIQYTSIIQEHEAVRLDVGMFDVSHMGEILVRGSNAKEYLEHVCTNNVSTLEIGQVRYSFLCYDNGTVVDDVLIYRFEEDLYCLVVNASNIEKDYDWLSSHLIDGVELDNVSDKTSEIALQGPRAEAILQTMTDVDLSQIGFFRFVWGNVLGKHTLISRTGYTGEDGFELYTDNDSILVLWDHFLTKGVAPIGLGARDTLRFEASLPLYGHEISDSITPLEAGFKRFVDFNKTFIGKPALEEPRTRKLVGIEIHDRGIVRATYPVFDLNHNEIGVVTTGYMLGNRTLALALIPASIPLGESVLVAMRDKRLAGTIISTKFKDKNYKK
;
A
#
# COMPACT_ATOMS: atom_id res chain seq x y z
N MET A 1 21.73 15.03 9.53
CA MET A 1 20.45 14.29 9.52
C MET A 1 19.44 15.22 10.16
N GLY A 2 18.34 15.54 9.47
CA GLY A 2 17.25 16.32 10.08
C GLY A 2 16.61 15.56 11.24
N GLU A 3 15.88 16.26 12.09
CA GLU A 3 15.07 15.63 13.15
C GLU A 3 13.98 14.80 12.49
N LEU A 4 13.78 13.52 12.94
CA LEU A 4 12.73 12.65 12.41
C LEU A 4 11.37 13.18 12.85
N ARG A 5 10.38 13.06 11.98
CA ARG A 5 8.98 13.41 12.26
C ARG A 5 8.35 12.34 13.17
N ARG A 6 7.28 12.72 13.84
CA ARG A 6 6.50 11.83 14.71
C ARG A 6 5.03 11.91 14.35
N THR A 7 4.37 10.76 14.31
CA THR A 7 2.90 10.74 14.26
C THR A 7 2.33 11.14 15.62
N PRO A 8 1.05 11.54 15.71
CA PRO A 8 0.39 11.81 16.99
C PRO A 8 0.40 10.60 17.93
N LEU A 9 0.52 9.38 17.40
CA LEU A 9 0.53 8.13 18.15
C LEU A 9 1.91 7.73 18.71
N TYR A 10 2.97 8.48 18.42
CA TYR A 10 4.34 8.13 18.82
C TYR A 10 4.48 7.77 20.30
N ASP A 11 3.95 8.60 21.21
CA ASP A 11 4.02 8.36 22.66
C ASP A 11 3.25 7.09 23.08
N LYS A 12 2.21 6.71 22.34
CA LYS A 12 1.46 5.46 22.54
C LYS A 12 2.33 4.26 22.20
N HIS A 13 3.09 4.33 21.11
CA HIS A 13 4.02 3.28 20.70
C HIS A 13 5.13 3.08 21.75
N VAL A 14 5.73 4.18 22.22
CA VAL A 14 6.76 4.12 23.26
C VAL A 14 6.22 3.51 24.56
N LYS A 15 5.02 3.90 25.00
CA LYS A 15 4.37 3.32 26.21
C LYS A 15 4.08 1.83 26.08
N GLN A 16 3.91 1.32 24.85
CA GLN A 16 3.71 -0.10 24.57
C GLN A 16 5.01 -0.85 24.31
N ASN A 17 6.16 -0.22 24.57
CA ASN A 17 7.49 -0.78 24.35
C ASN A 17 7.75 -1.20 22.90
N ALA A 18 7.16 -0.50 21.93
CA ALA A 18 7.42 -0.75 20.52
C ALA A 18 8.88 -0.50 20.19
N LYS A 19 9.44 -1.32 19.30
CA LYS A 19 10.75 -1.07 18.72
C LYS A 19 10.61 -0.01 17.63
N ILE A 20 11.12 1.20 17.87
CA ILE A 20 11.04 2.33 16.95
C ILE A 20 12.19 2.30 15.96
N VAL A 21 11.92 2.65 14.71
CA VAL A 21 12.89 2.79 13.62
C VAL A 21 12.59 4.03 12.77
N ASP A 22 13.58 4.51 12.02
CA ASP A 22 13.36 5.46 10.93
C ASP A 22 12.66 4.76 9.76
N PHE A 23 11.51 5.29 9.38
CA PHE A 23 10.77 4.87 8.19
C PHE A 23 10.24 6.10 7.45
N ALA A 24 10.73 6.33 6.25
CA ALA A 24 10.33 7.48 5.42
C ALA A 24 10.47 8.85 6.16
N GLY A 25 11.46 8.99 7.02
CA GLY A 25 11.69 10.20 7.80
C GLY A 25 10.82 10.33 9.06
N PHE A 26 10.08 9.28 9.42
CA PHE A 26 9.27 9.22 10.65
C PHE A 26 9.84 8.19 11.65
N GLU A 27 9.70 8.47 12.94
CA GLU A 27 9.92 7.51 14.01
C GLU A 27 8.71 6.57 14.13
N MET A 28 8.80 5.36 13.54
CA MET A 28 7.68 4.42 13.43
C MET A 28 7.94 3.09 14.15
N PRO A 29 6.88 2.42 14.67
CA PRO A 29 7.02 1.11 15.30
C PRO A 29 7.27 0.03 14.25
N ILE A 30 8.43 -0.64 14.30
CA ILE A 30 8.69 -1.81 13.44
C ILE A 30 7.99 -3.06 13.98
N GLN A 31 7.87 -3.19 15.29
CA GLN A 31 7.17 -4.26 16.01
C GLN A 31 6.90 -3.89 17.46
N TYR A 32 5.88 -4.51 18.07
CA TYR A 32 5.54 -4.44 19.50
C TYR A 32 5.87 -5.75 20.22
N THR A 33 5.57 -6.89 19.61
CA THR A 33 5.87 -8.24 20.12
C THR A 33 6.87 -8.92 19.19
N SER A 34 6.39 -9.60 18.18
CA SER A 34 7.21 -10.12 17.09
C SER A 34 6.45 -10.02 15.76
N ILE A 35 7.19 -9.85 14.67
CA ILE A 35 6.60 -9.75 13.32
C ILE A 35 5.69 -10.95 13.02
N ILE A 36 6.06 -12.16 13.45
CA ILE A 36 5.26 -13.38 13.21
C ILE A 36 3.95 -13.34 14.00
N GLN A 37 4.00 -13.03 15.29
CA GLN A 37 2.80 -12.98 16.14
C GLN A 37 1.83 -11.86 15.68
N GLU A 38 2.38 -10.72 15.30
CA GLU A 38 1.60 -9.58 14.78
C GLU A 38 0.96 -9.91 13.43
N HIS A 39 1.70 -10.57 12.54
CA HIS A 39 1.16 -11.09 11.28
C HIS A 39 -0.01 -12.07 11.52
N GLU A 40 0.18 -13.03 12.42
CA GLU A 40 -0.86 -14.01 12.79
C GLU A 40 -2.07 -13.35 13.43
N ALA A 41 -1.89 -12.34 14.28
CA ALA A 41 -2.99 -11.60 14.90
C ALA A 41 -3.93 -11.00 13.84
N VAL A 42 -3.37 -10.40 12.78
CA VAL A 42 -4.17 -9.86 11.67
C VAL A 42 -4.87 -10.96 10.86
N ARG A 43 -4.19 -12.09 10.63
CA ARG A 43 -4.77 -13.22 9.87
C ARG A 43 -5.88 -13.94 10.61
N LEU A 44 -5.79 -14.09 11.92
CA LEU A 44 -6.66 -14.94 12.72
C LEU A 44 -7.69 -14.17 13.56
N ASP A 45 -7.43 -12.90 13.82
CA ASP A 45 -8.27 -12.06 14.70
C ASP A 45 -8.39 -10.63 14.15
N VAL A 46 -7.70 -9.68 14.76
CA VAL A 46 -7.71 -8.27 14.37
C VAL A 46 -6.45 -7.57 14.84
N GLY A 47 -5.91 -6.70 14.00
CA GLY A 47 -4.81 -5.82 14.33
C GLY A 47 -5.08 -4.39 13.92
N MET A 48 -4.45 -3.44 14.58
CA MET A 48 -4.46 -2.02 14.22
C MET A 48 -3.06 -1.51 13.92
N PHE A 49 -2.96 -0.70 12.90
CA PHE A 49 -1.73 -0.06 12.45
C PHE A 49 -1.85 1.46 12.57
N ASP A 50 -0.81 2.11 13.09
CA ASP A 50 -0.63 3.53 12.85
C ASP A 50 -0.13 3.72 11.42
N VAL A 51 -0.92 4.39 10.60
CA VAL A 51 -0.58 4.74 9.22
C VAL A 51 -0.67 6.25 8.99
N SER A 52 -0.67 7.04 10.07
CA SER A 52 -0.71 8.51 10.07
C SER A 52 0.54 9.16 9.44
N HIS A 53 1.51 8.37 9.00
CA HIS A 53 2.67 8.84 8.24
C HIS A 53 2.38 8.96 6.73
N MET A 54 1.26 8.40 6.25
CA MET A 54 0.83 8.55 4.87
C MET A 54 0.53 10.03 4.55
N GLY A 55 0.40 10.34 3.26
CA GLY A 55 0.08 11.70 2.83
C GLY A 55 -1.32 11.81 2.27
N GLU A 56 -2.01 12.92 2.59
CA GLU A 56 -3.33 13.25 2.06
C GLU A 56 -3.29 14.60 1.34
N ILE A 57 -3.57 14.56 0.04
CA ILE A 57 -3.60 15.72 -0.84
C ILE A 57 -5.01 15.93 -1.35
N LEU A 58 -5.66 17.01 -0.92
CA LEU A 58 -6.95 17.40 -1.46
C LEU A 58 -6.79 18.00 -2.85
N VAL A 59 -7.65 17.57 -3.77
CA VAL A 59 -7.76 18.10 -5.14
C VAL A 59 -9.18 18.66 -5.29
N ARG A 60 -9.30 19.95 -5.47
CA ARG A 60 -10.60 20.64 -5.54
C ARG A 60 -10.71 21.57 -6.73
N GLY A 61 -11.94 21.80 -7.16
CA GLY A 61 -12.28 22.77 -8.19
C GLY A 61 -13.04 22.17 -9.37
N SER A 62 -13.62 23.04 -10.20
CA SER A 62 -14.51 22.64 -11.31
C SER A 62 -13.86 21.69 -12.32
N ASN A 63 -12.54 21.71 -12.43
CA ASN A 63 -11.77 20.89 -13.36
C ASN A 63 -11.00 19.78 -12.63
N ALA A 64 -11.26 19.51 -11.33
CA ALA A 64 -10.56 18.49 -10.54
C ALA A 64 -10.68 17.08 -11.15
N LYS A 65 -11.85 16.71 -11.67
CA LYS A 65 -12.06 15.42 -12.33
C LYS A 65 -11.25 15.29 -13.62
N GLU A 66 -11.23 16.31 -14.47
CA GLU A 66 -10.46 16.32 -15.71
C GLU A 66 -8.95 16.25 -15.43
N TYR A 67 -8.50 17.01 -14.45
CA TYR A 67 -7.14 16.99 -13.97
C TYR A 67 -6.72 15.58 -13.51
N LEU A 68 -7.52 14.96 -12.63
CA LEU A 68 -7.24 13.61 -12.13
C LEU A 68 -7.31 12.54 -13.24
N GLU A 69 -8.19 12.72 -14.24
CA GLU A 69 -8.17 11.86 -15.42
C GLU A 69 -6.86 11.97 -16.20
N HIS A 70 -6.24 13.14 -16.24
CA HIS A 70 -4.99 13.36 -16.94
C HIS A 70 -3.78 12.81 -16.18
N VAL A 71 -3.71 13.00 -14.86
CA VAL A 71 -2.53 12.61 -14.06
C VAL A 71 -2.58 11.16 -13.56
N CYS A 72 -3.76 10.54 -13.48
CA CYS A 72 -3.94 9.18 -12.99
C CYS A 72 -4.10 8.18 -14.13
N THR A 73 -3.57 6.96 -13.98
CA THR A 73 -3.70 5.90 -15.01
C THR A 73 -5.07 5.25 -15.04
N ASN A 74 -5.78 5.18 -13.92
CA ASN A 74 -7.10 4.56 -13.83
C ASN A 74 -8.21 5.56 -14.18
N ASN A 75 -9.39 5.06 -14.51
CA ASN A 75 -10.55 5.87 -14.88
C ASN A 75 -11.16 6.59 -13.67
N VAL A 76 -11.10 7.90 -13.62
CA VAL A 76 -11.68 8.73 -12.55
C VAL A 76 -13.09 9.18 -12.88
N SER A 77 -13.44 9.27 -14.17
CA SER A 77 -14.77 9.75 -14.63
C SER A 77 -15.93 8.90 -14.12
N THR A 78 -15.69 7.59 -13.93
CA THR A 78 -16.68 6.64 -13.42
C THR A 78 -16.64 6.45 -11.91
N LEU A 79 -15.77 7.18 -11.20
CA LEU A 79 -15.71 7.12 -9.75
C LEU A 79 -16.91 7.86 -9.16
N GLU A 80 -17.71 7.18 -8.34
CA GLU A 80 -18.88 7.76 -7.65
C GLU A 80 -18.45 8.45 -6.35
N ILE A 81 -19.27 9.39 -5.85
CA ILE A 81 -19.10 9.94 -4.51
C ILE A 81 -19.19 8.79 -3.49
N GLY A 82 -18.28 8.77 -2.50
CA GLY A 82 -18.19 7.67 -1.54
C GLY A 82 -17.42 6.44 -2.04
N GLN A 83 -16.83 6.49 -3.25
CA GLN A 83 -15.95 5.44 -3.76
C GLN A 83 -14.47 5.79 -3.61
N VAL A 84 -13.66 4.74 -3.53
CA VAL A 84 -12.20 4.78 -3.60
C VAL A 84 -11.72 4.10 -4.88
N ARG A 85 -10.62 4.56 -5.45
CA ARG A 85 -9.99 3.91 -6.60
C ARG A 85 -8.48 3.91 -6.49
N TYR A 86 -7.87 2.75 -6.65
CA TYR A 86 -6.43 2.62 -6.73
C TYR A 86 -5.95 3.01 -8.14
N SER A 87 -4.89 3.78 -8.23
CA SER A 87 -4.31 4.25 -9.48
C SER A 87 -2.80 4.43 -9.35
N PHE A 88 -2.15 4.71 -10.47
CA PHE A 88 -0.76 5.14 -10.52
C PHE A 88 -0.68 6.58 -11.06
N LEU A 89 0.31 7.31 -10.57
CA LEU A 89 0.90 8.48 -11.21
C LEU A 89 2.12 7.98 -12.00
N CYS A 90 2.26 8.37 -13.25
CA CYS A 90 3.35 7.92 -14.10
C CYS A 90 4.15 9.08 -14.69
N TYR A 91 5.45 8.87 -14.88
CA TYR A 91 6.28 9.72 -15.73
C TYR A 91 5.95 9.51 -17.21
N ASP A 92 6.40 10.41 -18.09
CA ASP A 92 6.20 10.29 -19.55
C ASP A 92 6.73 8.99 -20.14
N ASN A 93 7.77 8.41 -19.54
CA ASN A 93 8.34 7.11 -19.92
C ASN A 93 7.54 5.90 -19.40
N GLY A 94 6.40 6.13 -18.73
CA GLY A 94 5.51 5.09 -18.20
C GLY A 94 5.95 4.47 -16.88
N THR A 95 7.09 4.85 -16.29
CA THR A 95 7.49 4.39 -14.97
C THR A 95 6.69 5.09 -13.86
N VAL A 96 6.65 4.51 -12.67
CA VAL A 96 5.76 4.96 -11.60
C VAL A 96 6.34 6.14 -10.82
N VAL A 97 5.61 7.24 -10.75
CA VAL A 97 5.85 8.34 -9.81
C VAL A 97 5.44 7.90 -8.40
N ASP A 98 4.18 7.44 -8.26
CA ASP A 98 3.66 6.79 -7.05
C ASP A 98 2.40 5.98 -7.35
N ASP A 99 2.02 5.10 -6.43
CA ASP A 99 0.70 4.47 -6.39
C ASP A 99 -0.16 5.17 -5.34
N VAL A 100 -1.42 5.45 -5.71
CA VAL A 100 -2.30 6.30 -4.93
C VAL A 100 -3.70 5.71 -4.78
N LEU A 101 -4.37 6.05 -3.68
CA LEU A 101 -5.82 5.88 -3.56
C LEU A 101 -6.51 7.21 -3.85
N ILE A 102 -7.50 7.19 -4.73
CA ILE A 102 -8.32 8.35 -5.10
C ILE A 102 -9.67 8.20 -4.40
N TYR A 103 -9.96 9.08 -3.46
CA TYR A 103 -11.24 9.20 -2.78
C TYR A 103 -12.06 10.30 -3.45
N ARG A 104 -13.32 10.04 -3.82
CA ARG A 104 -14.22 11.09 -4.28
C ARG A 104 -15.16 11.52 -3.15
N PHE A 105 -14.89 12.67 -2.55
CA PHE A 105 -15.66 13.19 -1.43
C PHE A 105 -16.96 13.87 -1.89
N GLU A 106 -16.86 14.70 -2.93
CA GLU A 106 -17.95 15.48 -3.49
C GLU A 106 -17.80 15.56 -5.04
N GLU A 107 -18.67 16.32 -5.69
CA GLU A 107 -18.62 16.47 -7.16
C GLU A 107 -17.24 16.98 -7.62
N ASP A 108 -16.73 18.02 -6.95
CA ASP A 108 -15.49 18.72 -7.29
C ASP A 108 -14.43 18.65 -6.18
N LEU A 109 -14.52 17.63 -5.30
CA LEU A 109 -13.60 17.43 -4.18
C LEU A 109 -13.14 15.98 -4.10
N TYR A 110 -11.83 15.78 -4.23
CA TYR A 110 -11.16 14.50 -4.14
C TYR A 110 -10.04 14.55 -3.09
N CYS A 111 -9.64 13.38 -2.60
CA CYS A 111 -8.43 13.22 -1.81
C CYS A 111 -7.57 12.13 -2.43
N LEU A 112 -6.29 12.44 -2.62
CA LEU A 112 -5.27 11.44 -2.95
C LEU A 112 -4.56 11.03 -1.67
N VAL A 113 -4.55 9.73 -1.38
CA VAL A 113 -3.70 9.15 -0.33
C VAL A 113 -2.44 8.60 -1.01
N VAL A 114 -1.28 9.10 -0.58
CA VAL A 114 0.03 8.88 -1.19
C VAL A 114 1.01 8.25 -0.21
N ASN A 115 2.07 7.63 -0.72
CA ASN A 115 3.10 7.01 0.12
C ASN A 115 3.89 8.04 0.93
N ALA A 116 4.18 7.73 2.19
CA ALA A 116 4.88 8.62 3.13
C ALA A 116 6.22 9.17 2.58
N SER A 117 7.01 8.31 1.92
CA SER A 117 8.30 8.72 1.34
C SER A 117 8.18 9.66 0.13
N ASN A 118 6.98 9.77 -0.43
CA ASN A 118 6.73 10.44 -1.70
C ASN A 118 5.90 11.72 -1.56
N ILE A 119 5.42 12.09 -0.35
CA ILE A 119 4.48 13.21 -0.15
C ILE A 119 4.93 14.49 -0.84
N GLU A 120 6.17 14.93 -0.60
CA GLU A 120 6.71 16.17 -1.22
C GLU A 120 6.88 15.99 -2.74
N LYS A 121 7.48 14.89 -3.17
CA LYS A 121 7.67 14.56 -4.58
C LYS A 121 6.34 14.56 -5.35
N ASP A 122 5.32 13.92 -4.77
CA ASP A 122 4.01 13.78 -5.42
C ASP A 122 3.29 15.12 -5.46
N TYR A 123 3.35 15.90 -4.37
CA TYR A 123 2.78 17.24 -4.34
C TYR A 123 3.43 18.17 -5.39
N ASP A 124 4.76 18.13 -5.51
CA ASP A 124 5.48 18.91 -6.50
C ASP A 124 5.17 18.45 -7.93
N TRP A 125 5.13 17.12 -8.15
CA TRP A 125 4.78 16.54 -9.45
C TRP A 125 3.34 16.91 -9.84
N LEU A 126 2.37 16.75 -8.96
CA LEU A 126 0.97 17.15 -9.17
C LEU A 126 0.88 18.65 -9.44
N SER A 127 1.58 19.49 -8.67
CA SER A 127 1.60 20.96 -8.85
C SER A 127 2.15 21.37 -10.21
N SER A 128 3.14 20.65 -10.72
CA SER A 128 3.75 20.94 -12.04
C SER A 128 2.81 20.65 -13.22
N HIS A 129 1.73 19.87 -12.99
CA HIS A 129 0.72 19.50 -14.00
C HIS A 129 -0.65 20.16 -13.76
N LEU A 130 -0.71 21.17 -12.87
CA LEU A 130 -1.96 21.89 -12.59
C LEU A 130 -2.55 22.52 -13.84
N ILE A 131 -3.88 22.49 -13.91
CA ILE A 131 -4.68 23.17 -14.92
C ILE A 131 -5.55 24.27 -14.25
N ASP A 132 -6.04 25.20 -15.03
CA ASP A 132 -6.94 26.24 -14.51
C ASP A 132 -8.15 25.65 -13.81
N GLY A 133 -8.57 26.26 -12.70
CA GLY A 133 -9.74 25.83 -11.92
C GLY A 133 -9.50 24.59 -11.03
N VAL A 134 -8.23 24.23 -10.76
CA VAL A 134 -7.84 23.18 -9.81
C VAL A 134 -6.93 23.75 -8.72
N GLU A 135 -7.19 23.38 -7.48
CA GLU A 135 -6.38 23.70 -6.31
C GLU A 135 -5.96 22.42 -5.59
N LEU A 136 -4.70 22.40 -5.12
CA LEU A 136 -4.15 21.33 -4.29
C LEU A 136 -3.92 21.85 -2.87
N ASP A 137 -4.27 21.04 -1.88
CA ASP A 137 -4.02 21.34 -0.45
C ASP A 137 -3.46 20.08 0.23
N ASN A 138 -2.22 20.15 0.69
CA ASN A 138 -1.61 19.08 1.46
C ASN A 138 -2.09 19.16 2.92
N VAL A 139 -2.95 18.22 3.32
CA VAL A 139 -3.55 18.16 4.65
C VAL A 139 -2.95 17.06 5.54
N SER A 140 -1.86 16.44 5.10
CA SER A 140 -1.22 15.31 5.79
C SER A 140 -0.90 15.59 7.26
N ASP A 141 -0.41 16.80 7.59
CA ASP A 141 -0.07 17.15 8.97
C ASP A 141 -1.29 17.33 9.90
N LYS A 142 -2.50 17.42 9.32
CA LYS A 142 -3.77 17.59 10.06
C LYS A 142 -4.61 16.32 10.09
N THR A 143 -4.20 15.30 9.34
CA THR A 143 -4.90 14.03 9.19
C THR A 143 -4.11 12.94 9.88
N SER A 144 -4.81 12.09 10.61
CA SER A 144 -4.26 10.87 11.20
C SER A 144 -5.07 9.68 10.77
N GLU A 145 -4.42 8.53 10.65
CA GLU A 145 -5.03 7.33 10.13
C GLU A 145 -4.69 6.09 10.97
N ILE A 146 -5.72 5.29 11.28
CA ILE A 146 -5.59 3.92 11.80
C ILE A 146 -6.15 2.95 10.78
N ALA A 147 -5.36 1.94 10.40
CA ALA A 147 -5.88 0.78 9.69
C ALA A 147 -6.24 -0.32 10.69
N LEU A 148 -7.53 -0.71 10.75
CA LEU A 148 -8.07 -1.80 11.56
C LEU A 148 -8.36 -3.00 10.65
N GLN A 149 -7.59 -4.07 10.74
CA GLN A 149 -7.55 -5.13 9.74
C GLN A 149 -7.67 -6.52 10.38
N GLY A 150 -8.41 -7.41 9.73
CA GLY A 150 -8.57 -8.82 10.13
C GLY A 150 -10.03 -9.26 10.24
N PRO A 151 -10.28 -10.57 10.43
CA PRO A 151 -11.63 -11.16 10.41
C PRO A 151 -12.61 -10.54 11.39
N ARG A 152 -12.14 -9.97 12.53
CA ARG A 152 -12.99 -9.34 13.54
C ARG A 152 -13.05 -7.82 13.46
N ALA A 153 -12.43 -7.20 12.46
CA ALA A 153 -12.36 -5.73 12.36
C ALA A 153 -13.76 -5.09 12.33
N GLU A 154 -14.67 -5.59 11.48
CA GLU A 154 -16.05 -5.07 11.40
C GLU A 154 -16.79 -5.22 12.73
N ALA A 155 -16.73 -6.38 13.36
CA ALA A 155 -17.46 -6.64 14.61
C ALA A 155 -16.98 -5.72 15.76
N ILE A 156 -15.69 -5.42 15.82
CA ILE A 156 -15.13 -4.52 16.83
C ILE A 156 -15.51 -3.07 16.52
N LEU A 157 -15.28 -2.61 15.30
CA LEU A 157 -15.59 -1.23 14.91
C LEU A 157 -17.08 -0.91 15.05
N GLN A 158 -17.97 -1.88 14.75
CA GLN A 158 -19.42 -1.71 14.88
C GLN A 158 -19.87 -1.37 16.32
N THR A 159 -19.08 -1.76 17.32
CA THR A 159 -19.38 -1.39 18.73
C THR A 159 -19.07 0.08 19.07
N MET A 160 -18.44 0.81 18.15
CA MET A 160 -17.92 2.15 18.36
C MET A 160 -18.61 3.21 17.49
N THR A 161 -19.50 2.79 16.58
CA THR A 161 -20.18 3.68 15.64
C THR A 161 -21.62 3.26 15.41
N ASP A 162 -22.48 4.24 15.13
CA ASP A 162 -23.87 4.02 14.72
C ASP A 162 -24.00 3.78 13.19
N VAL A 163 -22.93 3.95 12.45
CA VAL A 163 -22.87 3.62 11.00
C VAL A 163 -23.03 2.12 10.83
N ASP A 164 -23.96 1.69 9.98
CA ASP A 164 -24.06 0.27 9.59
C ASP A 164 -22.91 -0.10 8.66
N LEU A 165 -21.83 -0.67 9.24
CA LEU A 165 -20.61 -1.02 8.52
C LEU A 165 -20.87 -2.11 7.47
N SER A 166 -21.93 -2.90 7.62
CA SER A 166 -22.28 -3.95 6.65
C SER A 166 -22.66 -3.38 5.28
N GLN A 167 -23.08 -2.12 5.22
CA GLN A 167 -23.45 -1.41 4.00
C GLN A 167 -22.28 -0.77 3.27
N ILE A 168 -21.11 -0.70 3.91
CA ILE A 168 -19.90 -0.17 3.27
C ILE A 168 -19.25 -1.30 2.47
N GLY A 169 -19.34 -1.23 1.14
CA GLY A 169 -18.68 -2.17 0.25
C GLY A 169 -17.16 -1.97 0.18
N PHE A 170 -16.44 -2.96 -0.34
CA PHE A 170 -15.00 -2.87 -0.56
C PHE A 170 -14.65 -1.72 -1.54
N PHE A 171 -13.66 -0.90 -1.19
CA PHE A 171 -13.30 0.35 -1.88
C PHE A 171 -14.44 1.38 -1.88
N ARG A 172 -15.19 1.42 -0.78
CA ARG A 172 -16.15 2.49 -0.46
C ARG A 172 -15.88 3.07 0.92
N PHE A 173 -16.33 4.28 1.14
CA PHE A 173 -16.23 4.98 2.41
C PHE A 173 -17.50 5.76 2.72
N VAL A 174 -17.65 6.11 3.98
CA VAL A 174 -18.65 7.04 4.48
C VAL A 174 -18.05 7.95 5.56
N TRP A 175 -18.60 9.12 5.70
CA TRP A 175 -18.37 9.96 6.88
C TRP A 175 -19.31 9.53 7.99
N GLY A 176 -18.79 9.38 9.20
CA GLY A 176 -19.56 9.01 10.38
C GLY A 176 -18.88 9.43 11.67
N ASN A 177 -19.43 8.99 12.80
CA ASN A 177 -18.82 9.21 14.10
C ASN A 177 -18.35 7.87 14.67
N VAL A 178 -17.08 7.81 15.10
CA VAL A 178 -16.53 6.70 15.86
C VAL A 178 -16.22 7.23 17.26
N LEU A 179 -16.87 6.71 18.28
CA LEU A 179 -16.82 7.23 19.66
C LEU A 179 -17.12 8.74 19.75
N GLY A 180 -18.05 9.23 18.93
CA GLY A 180 -18.41 10.65 18.86
C GLY A 180 -17.37 11.53 18.15
N LYS A 181 -16.33 10.95 17.54
CA LYS A 181 -15.31 11.64 16.75
C LYS A 181 -15.65 11.57 15.27
N HIS A 182 -15.66 12.72 14.59
CA HIS A 182 -15.90 12.78 13.15
C HIS A 182 -14.78 12.02 12.41
N THR A 183 -15.15 11.00 11.65
CA THR A 183 -14.21 10.04 11.07
C THR A 183 -14.66 9.64 9.68
N LEU A 184 -13.75 9.62 8.72
CA LEU A 184 -13.97 8.93 7.47
C LEU A 184 -13.70 7.44 7.69
N ILE A 185 -14.69 6.61 7.42
CA ILE A 185 -14.65 5.16 7.59
C ILE A 185 -14.58 4.54 6.20
N SER A 186 -13.41 4.06 5.82
CA SER A 186 -13.14 3.48 4.49
C SER A 186 -12.96 1.97 4.61
N ARG A 187 -13.66 1.19 3.77
CA ARG A 187 -13.42 -0.26 3.69
C ARG A 187 -12.32 -0.55 2.70
N THR A 188 -11.13 -0.21 3.10
CA THR A 188 -9.86 -0.36 2.40
C THR A 188 -8.82 -1.00 3.32
N GLY A 189 -7.64 -1.34 2.79
CA GLY A 189 -6.55 -1.89 3.57
C GLY A 189 -5.44 -2.49 2.74
N TYR A 190 -4.34 -2.78 3.40
CA TYR A 190 -3.08 -3.21 2.79
C TYR A 190 -2.60 -4.58 3.30
N THR A 191 -3.53 -5.45 3.70
CA THR A 191 -3.21 -6.74 4.33
C THR A 191 -3.69 -7.96 3.56
N GLY A 192 -4.67 -7.77 2.67
CA GLY A 192 -5.39 -8.87 2.03
C GLY A 192 -6.52 -9.46 2.89
N GLU A 193 -6.67 -9.01 4.14
CA GLU A 193 -7.84 -9.28 4.97
C GLU A 193 -8.85 -8.14 4.84
N ASP A 194 -10.11 -8.42 5.23
CA ASP A 194 -11.12 -7.38 5.36
C ASP A 194 -10.79 -6.44 6.52
N GLY A 195 -11.23 -5.19 6.41
CA GLY A 195 -10.97 -4.20 7.44
C GLY A 195 -11.32 -2.79 6.99
N PHE A 196 -10.92 -1.83 7.82
CA PHE A 196 -11.22 -0.43 7.61
C PHE A 196 -9.98 0.45 7.84
N GLU A 197 -9.91 1.51 7.10
CA GLU A 197 -9.00 2.63 7.32
C GLU A 197 -9.83 3.81 7.84
N LEU A 198 -9.39 4.37 8.97
CA LEU A 198 -10.12 5.39 9.73
C LEU A 198 -9.30 6.68 9.73
N TYR A 199 -9.79 7.70 9.04
CA TYR A 199 -9.13 9.00 8.95
C TYR A 199 -9.86 10.01 9.85
N THR A 200 -9.11 10.71 10.69
CA THR A 200 -9.65 11.73 11.60
C THR A 200 -8.56 12.74 11.97
N ASP A 201 -8.88 13.69 12.82
CA ASP A 201 -7.91 14.67 13.33
C ASP A 201 -6.93 14.05 14.36
N ASN A 202 -5.82 14.74 14.58
CA ASN A 202 -4.72 14.29 15.44
C ASN A 202 -5.10 14.04 16.91
N ASP A 203 -6.10 14.73 17.46
CA ASP A 203 -6.55 14.52 18.84
C ASP A 203 -7.52 13.35 18.94
N SER A 204 -8.38 13.21 17.96
CA SER A 204 -9.37 12.14 17.88
C SER A 204 -8.74 10.77 17.73
N ILE A 205 -7.65 10.65 16.95
CA ILE A 205 -6.95 9.38 16.71
C ILE A 205 -6.42 8.77 18.02
N LEU A 206 -5.98 9.60 18.98
CA LEU A 206 -5.50 9.16 20.30
C LEU A 206 -6.59 8.44 21.09
N VAL A 207 -7.83 8.93 20.99
CA VAL A 207 -9.00 8.33 21.66
C VAL A 207 -9.36 6.99 21.01
N LEU A 208 -9.36 6.93 19.69
CA LEU A 208 -9.65 5.69 18.95
C LEU A 208 -8.62 4.62 19.29
N TRP A 209 -7.32 4.96 19.27
CA TRP A 209 -6.23 4.04 19.57
C TRP A 209 -6.36 3.43 20.97
N ASP A 210 -6.55 4.27 21.99
CA ASP A 210 -6.69 3.80 23.36
C ASP A 210 -7.91 2.89 23.53
N HIS A 211 -9.02 3.22 22.86
CA HIS A 211 -10.21 2.40 22.95
C HIS A 211 -10.03 1.03 22.27
N PHE A 212 -9.41 0.96 21.10
CA PHE A 212 -9.08 -0.31 20.44
C PHE A 212 -8.22 -1.20 21.35
N LEU A 213 -7.25 -0.63 22.06
CA LEU A 213 -6.47 -1.39 23.05
C LEU A 213 -7.34 -1.98 24.16
N THR A 214 -8.36 -1.24 24.66
CA THR A 214 -9.30 -1.77 25.68
C THR A 214 -10.16 -2.91 25.15
N LYS A 215 -10.34 -3.00 23.81
CA LYS A 215 -11.05 -4.09 23.14
C LYS A 215 -10.14 -5.29 22.82
N GLY A 216 -8.89 -5.24 23.19
CA GLY A 216 -7.91 -6.30 22.95
C GLY A 216 -7.39 -6.35 21.51
N VAL A 217 -7.55 -5.27 20.73
CA VAL A 217 -6.97 -5.18 19.38
C VAL A 217 -5.45 -5.12 19.50
N ALA A 218 -4.77 -5.99 18.75
CA ALA A 218 -3.31 -6.04 18.75
C ALA A 218 -2.73 -4.83 17.99
N PRO A 219 -1.80 -4.06 18.57
CA PRO A 219 -1.03 -3.08 17.82
C PRO A 219 -0.02 -3.80 16.91
N ILE A 220 0.08 -3.35 15.68
CA ILE A 220 0.85 -4.02 14.62
C ILE A 220 1.88 -3.05 14.05
N GLY A 221 3.15 -3.49 14.01
CA GLY A 221 4.24 -2.71 13.47
C GLY A 221 4.45 -2.88 11.96
N LEU A 222 5.33 -2.02 11.41
CA LEU A 222 5.65 -2.01 9.97
C LEU A 222 6.23 -3.33 9.47
N GLY A 223 6.91 -4.10 10.33
CA GLY A 223 7.46 -5.40 9.95
C GLY A 223 6.37 -6.41 9.58
N ALA A 224 5.28 -6.47 10.35
CA ALA A 224 4.15 -7.31 10.02
C ALA A 224 3.32 -6.71 8.86
N ARG A 225 3.18 -5.37 8.77
CA ARG A 225 2.57 -4.70 7.60
C ARG A 225 3.24 -5.15 6.30
N ASP A 226 4.57 -5.21 6.28
CA ASP A 226 5.32 -5.61 5.07
C ASP A 226 5.17 -7.11 4.76
N THR A 227 5.18 -8.00 5.74
CA THR A 227 4.94 -9.43 5.48
C THR A 227 3.50 -9.72 5.04
N LEU A 228 2.51 -9.00 5.58
CA LEU A 228 1.09 -9.13 5.22
C LEU A 228 0.83 -8.67 3.78
N ARG A 229 1.31 -7.47 3.40
CA ARG A 229 1.14 -6.95 2.05
C ARG A 229 1.84 -7.84 1.02
N PHE A 230 3.05 -8.31 1.33
CA PHE A 230 3.82 -9.21 0.48
C PHE A 230 3.08 -10.53 0.23
N GLU A 231 2.57 -11.18 1.27
CA GLU A 231 1.77 -12.41 1.15
C GLU A 231 0.50 -12.18 0.30
N ALA A 232 -0.12 -11.01 0.43
CA ALA A 232 -1.28 -10.60 -0.38
C ALA A 232 -0.92 -10.10 -1.78
N SER A 233 0.38 -10.07 -2.13
CA SER A 233 0.89 -9.57 -3.43
C SER A 233 0.42 -8.14 -3.73
N LEU A 234 0.47 -7.29 -2.71
CA LEU A 234 0.28 -5.85 -2.83
C LEU A 234 1.64 -5.17 -3.01
N PRO A 235 1.77 -4.22 -3.94
CA PRO A 235 3.07 -3.61 -4.24
C PRO A 235 3.49 -2.64 -3.13
N LEU A 236 4.79 -2.39 -3.03
CA LEU A 236 5.37 -1.32 -2.25
C LEU A 236 6.25 -0.46 -3.16
N TYR A 237 6.05 0.86 -3.12
CA TYR A 237 6.92 1.78 -3.86
C TYR A 237 8.39 1.65 -3.41
N GLY A 238 9.30 1.63 -4.38
CA GLY A 238 10.72 1.34 -4.16
C GLY A 238 11.06 -0.16 -4.21
N HIS A 239 10.06 -1.04 -4.34
CA HIS A 239 10.21 -2.49 -4.44
C HIS A 239 9.64 -3.03 -5.76
N GLU A 240 8.33 -3.29 -5.83
CA GLU A 240 7.65 -3.82 -7.02
C GLU A 240 7.33 -2.76 -8.05
N ILE A 241 7.22 -1.53 -7.63
CA ILE A 241 6.96 -0.33 -8.43
C ILE A 241 7.95 0.78 -8.03
N SER A 242 8.39 1.57 -9.00
CA SER A 242 9.36 2.66 -8.78
C SER A 242 9.46 3.54 -10.03
N ASP A 243 10.36 4.53 -9.97
CA ASP A 243 10.78 5.37 -11.10
C ASP A 243 11.50 4.62 -12.24
N SER A 244 11.73 3.32 -12.07
CA SER A 244 12.37 2.44 -13.07
C SER A 244 11.52 1.23 -13.45
N ILE A 245 10.31 1.10 -12.87
CA ILE A 245 9.38 -0.02 -13.09
C ILE A 245 8.02 0.54 -13.48
N THR A 246 7.42 -0.02 -14.53
CA THR A 246 6.08 0.36 -15.00
C THR A 246 4.99 -0.45 -14.28
N PRO A 247 3.74 0.06 -14.20
CA PRO A 247 2.61 -0.70 -13.68
C PRO A 247 2.38 -2.02 -14.41
N LEU A 248 2.70 -2.07 -15.72
CA LEU A 248 2.51 -3.26 -16.55
C LEU A 248 3.56 -4.34 -16.24
N GLU A 249 4.82 -3.96 -16.04
CA GLU A 249 5.87 -4.88 -15.59
C GLU A 249 5.55 -5.46 -14.22
N ALA A 250 5.02 -4.66 -13.33
CA ALA A 250 4.58 -5.07 -11.99
C ALA A 250 3.27 -5.92 -11.99
N GLY A 251 2.62 -6.10 -13.15
CA GLY A 251 1.43 -6.94 -13.27
C GLY A 251 0.10 -6.24 -12.96
N PHE A 252 0.08 -4.92 -12.84
CA PHE A 252 -1.08 -4.12 -12.43
C PHE A 252 -1.87 -3.51 -13.58
N LYS A 253 -1.86 -4.15 -14.76
CA LYS A 253 -2.59 -3.68 -15.97
C LYS A 253 -4.05 -3.29 -15.69
N ARG A 254 -4.73 -3.97 -14.76
CA ARG A 254 -6.15 -3.72 -14.43
C ARG A 254 -6.43 -2.33 -13.85
N PHE A 255 -5.38 -1.61 -13.43
CA PHE A 255 -5.46 -0.25 -12.89
C PHE A 255 -4.97 0.80 -13.89
N VAL A 256 -4.81 0.41 -15.16
CA VAL A 256 -4.44 1.29 -16.27
C VAL A 256 -5.55 1.24 -17.31
N ASP A 257 -6.29 2.34 -17.48
CA ASP A 257 -7.36 2.44 -18.46
C ASP A 257 -6.82 3.07 -19.75
N PHE A 258 -6.59 2.23 -20.75
CA PHE A 258 -6.11 2.65 -22.07
C PHE A 258 -7.17 3.34 -22.95
N ASN A 259 -8.44 3.42 -22.51
CA ASN A 259 -9.51 4.09 -23.24
C ASN A 259 -9.52 5.62 -23.03
N LYS A 260 -8.66 6.12 -22.14
CA LYS A 260 -8.49 7.55 -21.85
C LYS A 260 -7.07 8.03 -22.12
N THR A 261 -6.85 9.34 -22.10
CA THR A 261 -5.51 9.96 -22.19
C THR A 261 -4.99 10.25 -20.80
N PHE A 262 -3.74 9.91 -20.54
CA PHE A 262 -3.04 10.20 -19.28
C PHE A 262 -1.53 10.26 -19.50
N ILE A 263 -0.80 10.85 -18.56
CA ILE A 263 0.67 10.97 -18.62
C ILE A 263 1.31 9.58 -18.60
N GLY A 264 2.24 9.32 -19.52
CA GLY A 264 2.92 8.03 -19.65
C GLY A 264 2.19 6.98 -20.50
N LYS A 265 0.94 7.24 -20.96
CA LYS A 265 0.18 6.27 -21.78
C LYS A 265 0.96 5.79 -23.01
N PRO A 266 1.57 6.65 -23.85
CA PRO A 266 2.28 6.19 -25.06
C PRO A 266 3.38 5.16 -24.74
N ALA A 267 4.13 5.36 -23.68
CA ALA A 267 5.17 4.43 -23.27
C ALA A 267 4.60 3.11 -22.71
N LEU A 268 3.43 3.16 -22.06
CA LEU A 268 2.75 1.96 -21.55
C LEU A 268 2.04 1.14 -22.64
N GLU A 269 1.81 1.69 -23.84
CA GLU A 269 1.30 0.95 -24.99
C GLU A 269 2.39 0.10 -25.67
N GLU A 270 3.67 0.39 -25.40
CA GLU A 270 4.80 -0.42 -25.88
C GLU A 270 4.86 -1.78 -25.16
N PRO A 271 5.35 -2.83 -25.87
CA PRO A 271 5.49 -4.15 -25.27
C PRO A 271 6.45 -4.15 -24.07
N ARG A 272 6.00 -4.68 -22.94
CA ARG A 272 6.85 -4.85 -21.77
C ARG A 272 7.97 -5.86 -22.03
N THR A 273 9.18 -5.55 -21.61
CA THR A 273 10.36 -6.42 -21.69
C THR A 273 10.56 -7.27 -20.45
N ARG A 274 10.05 -6.83 -19.31
CA ARG A 274 10.16 -7.49 -18.00
C ARG A 274 8.78 -7.78 -17.41
N LYS A 275 8.74 -8.65 -16.41
CA LYS A 275 7.55 -8.93 -15.60
C LYS A 275 7.91 -9.29 -14.18
N LEU A 276 7.05 -8.93 -13.26
CA LEU A 276 7.09 -9.40 -11.87
C LEU A 276 6.59 -10.85 -11.79
N VAL A 277 7.32 -11.68 -11.08
CA VAL A 277 6.97 -13.09 -10.80
C VAL A 277 7.18 -13.41 -9.33
N GLY A 278 6.55 -14.49 -8.86
CA GLY A 278 6.91 -15.13 -7.62
C GLY A 278 8.07 -16.11 -7.84
N ILE A 279 8.89 -16.31 -6.82
CA ILE A 279 9.89 -17.39 -6.76
C ILE A 279 9.71 -18.12 -5.44
N GLU A 280 9.55 -19.45 -5.49
CA GLU A 280 9.62 -20.30 -4.31
C GLU A 280 11.04 -20.87 -4.21
N ILE A 281 11.70 -20.59 -3.09
CA ILE A 281 13.06 -21.02 -2.81
C ILE A 281 13.02 -22.38 -2.11
N HIS A 282 13.77 -23.34 -2.60
CA HIS A 282 13.80 -24.71 -2.09
C HIS A 282 14.91 -24.94 -1.08
N ASP A 283 16.03 -24.25 -1.25
CA ASP A 283 17.15 -24.32 -0.34
C ASP A 283 16.91 -23.51 0.94
N ARG A 284 17.63 -23.88 2.01
CA ARG A 284 17.55 -23.15 3.28
C ARG A 284 18.23 -21.79 3.15
N GLY A 285 17.42 -20.73 3.26
CA GLY A 285 17.88 -19.34 3.24
C GLY A 285 16.72 -18.39 3.04
N ILE A 286 16.90 -17.11 3.39
CA ILE A 286 15.92 -16.04 3.17
C ILE A 286 16.53 -15.06 2.18
N VAL A 287 15.93 -14.96 1.01
CA VAL A 287 16.33 -13.97 -0.01
C VAL A 287 15.75 -12.59 0.33
N ARG A 288 16.40 -11.54 -0.16
CA ARG A 288 16.04 -10.14 0.12
C ARG A 288 16.04 -9.34 -1.17
N ALA A 289 15.45 -8.15 -1.08
CA ALA A 289 15.53 -7.18 -2.17
C ALA A 289 16.97 -7.00 -2.65
N THR A 290 17.13 -6.71 -3.94
CA THR A 290 18.41 -6.53 -4.64
C THR A 290 19.24 -7.79 -4.89
N TYR A 291 18.82 -8.97 -4.41
CA TYR A 291 19.52 -10.22 -4.70
C TYR A 291 19.34 -10.59 -6.18
N PRO A 292 20.44 -10.84 -6.93
CA PRO A 292 20.37 -11.22 -8.34
C PRO A 292 19.71 -12.59 -8.54
N VAL A 293 18.95 -12.71 -9.62
CA VAL A 293 18.35 -13.97 -10.10
C VAL A 293 19.10 -14.43 -11.34
N PHE A 294 19.44 -15.72 -11.40
CA PHE A 294 20.20 -16.34 -12.48
C PHE A 294 19.41 -17.49 -13.11
N ASP A 295 19.64 -17.74 -14.40
CA ASP A 295 19.26 -18.99 -15.05
C ASP A 295 20.20 -20.15 -14.60
N LEU A 296 19.90 -21.39 -15.03
CA LEU A 296 20.74 -22.55 -14.72
C LEU A 296 22.12 -22.54 -15.41
N ASN A 297 22.31 -21.66 -16.42
CA ASN A 297 23.60 -21.44 -17.08
C ASN A 297 24.41 -20.35 -16.38
N HIS A 298 23.92 -19.86 -15.24
CA HIS A 298 24.54 -18.81 -14.45
C HIS A 298 24.53 -17.41 -15.09
N ASN A 299 23.70 -17.15 -16.10
CA ASN A 299 23.47 -15.81 -16.61
C ASN A 299 22.51 -15.06 -15.67
N GLU A 300 22.82 -13.82 -15.33
CA GLU A 300 21.92 -12.98 -14.56
C GLU A 300 20.70 -12.60 -15.42
N ILE A 301 19.51 -12.89 -14.91
CA ILE A 301 18.24 -12.69 -15.61
C ILE A 301 17.30 -11.73 -14.87
N GLY A 302 17.65 -11.23 -13.71
CA GLY A 302 16.79 -10.29 -12.98
C GLY A 302 17.19 -10.10 -11.54
N VAL A 303 16.27 -9.50 -10.77
CA VAL A 303 16.52 -9.08 -9.40
C VAL A 303 15.30 -9.33 -8.51
N VAL A 304 15.54 -9.77 -7.29
CA VAL A 304 14.52 -9.87 -6.24
C VAL A 304 14.07 -8.46 -5.82
N THR A 305 12.78 -8.20 -5.78
CA THR A 305 12.19 -6.96 -5.28
C THR A 305 11.86 -7.07 -3.79
N THR A 306 11.30 -8.20 -3.36
CA THR A 306 10.97 -8.49 -1.96
C THR A 306 11.09 -9.98 -1.69
N GLY A 307 11.50 -10.39 -0.46
CA GLY A 307 11.55 -11.79 -0.08
C GLY A 307 11.42 -12.03 1.41
N TYR A 308 10.60 -13.03 1.77
CA TYR A 308 10.28 -13.41 3.14
C TYR A 308 10.17 -14.92 3.30
N MET A 309 10.38 -15.37 4.53
CA MET A 309 9.93 -16.68 4.97
C MET A 309 8.56 -16.54 5.63
N LEU A 310 7.54 -17.18 5.07
CA LEU A 310 6.17 -17.23 5.55
C LEU A 310 5.83 -18.69 5.92
N GLY A 311 5.65 -18.93 7.22
CA GLY A 311 5.56 -20.30 7.74
C GLY A 311 6.82 -21.10 7.41
N ASN A 312 6.68 -22.16 6.63
CA ASN A 312 7.77 -23.04 6.19
C ASN A 312 8.24 -22.80 4.74
N ARG A 313 7.69 -21.75 4.07
CA ARG A 313 8.02 -21.43 2.68
C ARG A 313 8.87 -20.16 2.62
N THR A 314 9.95 -20.21 1.87
CA THR A 314 10.68 -18.99 1.47
C THR A 314 10.18 -18.55 0.11
N LEU A 315 9.58 -17.37 0.05
CA LEU A 315 8.98 -16.78 -1.14
C LEU A 315 9.66 -15.46 -1.47
N ALA A 316 9.76 -15.16 -2.75
CA ALA A 316 10.23 -13.87 -3.24
C ALA A 316 9.34 -13.36 -4.38
N LEU A 317 9.31 -12.04 -4.54
CA LEU A 317 8.92 -11.37 -5.78
C LEU A 317 10.21 -10.96 -6.50
N ALA A 318 10.22 -11.10 -7.82
CA ALA A 318 11.38 -10.73 -8.64
C ALA A 318 10.95 -10.18 -9.99
N LEU A 319 11.71 -9.23 -10.49
CA LEU A 319 11.56 -8.67 -11.83
C LEU A 319 12.51 -9.40 -12.78
N ILE A 320 11.96 -10.09 -13.78
CA ILE A 320 12.69 -10.91 -14.76
C ILE A 320 12.22 -10.63 -16.19
N PRO A 321 12.91 -11.08 -17.26
CA PRO A 321 12.45 -10.96 -18.63
C PRO A 321 11.05 -11.56 -18.84
N ALA A 322 10.20 -10.86 -19.58
CA ALA A 322 8.81 -11.25 -19.81
C ALA A 322 8.68 -12.61 -20.54
N SER A 323 9.70 -13.01 -21.29
CA SER A 323 9.75 -14.25 -22.07
C SER A 323 9.90 -15.53 -21.23
N ILE A 324 10.41 -15.44 -19.99
CA ILE A 324 10.65 -16.62 -19.14
C ILE A 324 9.31 -17.14 -18.58
N PRO A 325 8.93 -18.40 -18.80
CA PRO A 325 7.63 -18.91 -18.35
C PRO A 325 7.61 -19.22 -16.85
N LEU A 326 6.41 -19.41 -16.29
CA LEU A 326 6.23 -20.00 -14.96
C LEU A 326 6.66 -21.47 -14.98
N GLY A 327 7.15 -21.97 -13.85
CA GLY A 327 7.62 -23.34 -13.69
C GLY A 327 9.11 -23.52 -13.98
N GLU A 328 9.78 -22.53 -14.56
CA GLU A 328 11.22 -22.58 -14.80
C GLU A 328 12.02 -22.55 -13.48
N SER A 329 13.12 -23.30 -13.48
CA SER A 329 14.08 -23.32 -12.37
C SER A 329 15.04 -22.15 -12.46
N VAL A 330 15.32 -21.52 -11.33
CA VAL A 330 16.24 -20.38 -11.22
C VAL A 330 17.15 -20.54 -10.02
N LEU A 331 18.20 -19.74 -10.00
CA LEU A 331 19.11 -19.61 -8.86
C LEU A 331 19.05 -18.17 -8.34
N VAL A 332 18.91 -17.99 -7.03
CA VAL A 332 18.94 -16.67 -6.39
C VAL A 332 20.24 -16.55 -5.58
N ALA A 333 21.03 -15.53 -5.85
CA ALA A 333 22.26 -15.30 -5.09
C ALA A 333 21.94 -14.86 -3.66
N MET A 334 22.62 -15.48 -2.69
CA MET A 334 22.59 -15.09 -1.30
C MET A 334 24.00 -15.18 -0.73
N ARG A 335 24.70 -14.05 -0.64
CA ARG A 335 26.13 -14.00 -0.29
C ARG A 335 26.95 -14.86 -1.27
N ASP A 336 27.70 -15.84 -0.77
CA ASP A 336 28.53 -16.75 -1.56
C ASP A 336 27.77 -17.98 -2.11
N LYS A 337 26.45 -18.06 -1.88
CA LYS A 337 25.61 -19.20 -2.29
C LYS A 337 24.62 -18.79 -3.37
N ARG A 338 24.21 -19.77 -4.14
CA ARG A 338 23.06 -19.67 -5.05
C ARG A 338 22.00 -20.66 -4.59
N LEU A 339 20.84 -20.14 -4.22
CA LEU A 339 19.71 -20.92 -3.74
C LEU A 339 18.85 -21.31 -4.93
N ALA A 340 18.53 -22.60 -5.03
CA ALA A 340 17.63 -23.10 -6.05
C ALA A 340 16.18 -22.66 -5.75
N GLY A 341 15.46 -22.30 -6.78
CA GLY A 341 14.06 -21.91 -6.69
C GLY A 341 13.31 -22.20 -8.00
N THR A 342 12.00 -22.06 -7.94
CA THR A 342 11.10 -22.19 -9.09
C THR A 342 10.29 -20.92 -9.27
N ILE A 343 10.15 -20.46 -10.50
CA ILE A 343 9.31 -19.33 -10.87
C ILE A 343 7.83 -19.74 -10.72
N ILE A 344 7.10 -19.01 -9.91
CA ILE A 344 5.68 -19.23 -9.65
C ILE A 344 4.85 -17.96 -9.92
N SER A 345 3.54 -18.06 -9.82
CA SER A 345 2.67 -16.90 -9.83
C SER A 345 2.96 -15.97 -8.64
N THR A 346 2.72 -14.67 -8.81
CA THR A 346 2.78 -13.70 -7.71
C THR A 346 1.69 -13.90 -6.66
N LYS A 347 0.66 -14.70 -6.95
CA LYS A 347 -0.45 -14.96 -6.03
C LYS A 347 -0.04 -15.98 -4.95
N PHE A 348 0.41 -15.48 -3.79
CA PHE A 348 0.83 -16.36 -2.69
C PHE A 348 -0.33 -16.76 -1.77
N LYS A 349 -1.38 -15.91 -1.67
CA LYS A 349 -2.56 -16.10 -0.84
C LYS A 349 -3.81 -15.56 -1.53
N ASP A 350 -4.97 -16.18 -1.24
CA ASP A 350 -6.27 -15.59 -1.58
C ASP A 350 -6.59 -14.44 -0.62
N LYS A 351 -7.17 -13.37 -1.17
CA LYS A 351 -7.58 -12.20 -0.39
C LYS A 351 -8.99 -12.40 0.16
N ASN A 352 -9.20 -12.02 1.41
CA ASN A 352 -10.44 -12.24 2.17
C ASN A 352 -11.30 -10.97 2.29
N TYR A 353 -11.30 -10.13 1.27
CA TYR A 353 -12.14 -8.92 1.25
C TYR A 353 -13.62 -9.27 1.22
N LYS A 354 -14.42 -8.56 2.02
CA LYS A 354 -15.88 -8.58 1.90
C LYS A 354 -16.27 -7.82 0.62
N LYS A 355 -17.04 -8.45 -0.23
CA LYS A 355 -17.51 -7.88 -1.50
C LYS A 355 -18.82 -7.13 -1.32
#